data_6a1c13ad64dcecfc9d5ffdc95918a0a1
#
_entry.id   6a1c13ad64dcecfc9d5ffdc95918a0a1
#
_cell.length_a   1.000
_cell.length_b   1.000
_cell.length_c   1.000
_cell.angle_alpha   90.00
_cell.angle_beta   90.00
_cell.angle_gamma   90.00
#
_symmetry.space_group_name_H-M   'P 1'
#
loop_
_entity.id
_entity.type
_entity.pdbx_description
1 polymer ?
#
loop_
_entity_poly.entity_id
_entity_poly.type
_entity_poly.pdbx_seq_one_letter_code
_entity_poly.pdbx_strand_id
1 'polypeptide(L)'
;MGKSTIKIAMYLNYFVFAILLNSVGIVILKAQKNYGVDELQASILEAFKDLPIAIVSFLIASFLPRIGYKRAMLIGLGLVSVACVSMYFGNSFGTAKLLFATVGVSFALIKVSVYSLIGTVTDNQQEHNSLMSSIEGVFMIGIAVAYFLFPAFNSEGNPDAWLNVYWLLAAISLISFGFLFFAKFESQTEIPGVDLADDFKQMFKLFAKLLTIVFVISAFLFVMIEQGIMSWLPTFNSKVLHLPENISIMMASILAISLAVGRLLAGVITKKVNWIWILSSCIVIAMLIVVFVLPKTVGLDVKEINSLSDIPLIGFAFPLVGLFIAPIYPLLNSVVLSALPKKMHSSMTGLIVVFSALGGTLGSRVIGYLFKNEGPEKAFYYTLIPMAFLLVSFFILKKLTSKR
;
A
#
# COMPACT_ATOMS: atom_id res chain seq x y z
N MET A 1 31.45 -4.63 10.70
CA MET A 1 30.03 -4.23 10.65
C MET A 1 29.25 -5.40 10.01
N GLY A 2 28.42 -6.08 10.82
CA GLY A 2 27.91 -7.39 10.48
C GLY A 2 26.41 -7.41 10.18
N LYS A 3 25.79 -8.60 10.31
CA LYS A 3 24.35 -8.88 10.11
C LYS A 3 23.41 -7.83 10.74
N SER A 4 23.76 -7.28 11.93
CA SER A 4 22.99 -6.22 12.61
C SER A 4 22.84 -4.93 11.79
N THR A 5 23.91 -4.47 11.13
CA THR A 5 23.89 -3.23 10.31
C THR A 5 22.94 -3.41 9.10
N ILE A 6 22.93 -4.61 8.52
CA ILE A 6 22.05 -4.94 7.40
C ILE A 6 20.58 -4.96 7.88
N LYS A 7 20.30 -5.56 9.04
CA LYS A 7 18.95 -5.58 9.65
C LYS A 7 18.43 -4.16 9.92
N ILE A 8 19.28 -3.28 10.48
CA ILE A 8 18.92 -1.87 10.71
C ILE A 8 18.60 -1.16 9.39
N ALA A 9 19.43 -1.35 8.35
CA ALA A 9 19.16 -0.77 7.04
C ALA A 9 17.84 -1.28 6.45
N MET A 10 17.50 -2.56 6.61
CA MET A 10 16.21 -3.12 6.17
C MET A 10 15.03 -2.46 6.89
N TYR A 11 15.11 -2.27 8.20
CA TYR A 11 14.07 -1.58 8.98
C TYR A 11 13.88 -0.14 8.54
N LEU A 12 14.98 0.63 8.39
CA LEU A 12 14.92 2.02 7.93
C LEU A 12 14.36 2.12 6.51
N ASN A 13 14.73 1.21 5.63
CA ASN A 13 14.18 1.16 4.28
C ASN A 13 12.67 0.98 4.31
N TYR A 14 12.17 -0.03 5.02
CA TYR A 14 10.74 -0.30 5.07
C TYR A 14 9.96 0.81 5.75
N PHE A 15 10.55 1.44 6.78
CA PHE A 15 9.93 2.58 7.45
C PHE A 15 9.75 3.79 6.53
N VAL A 16 10.83 4.22 5.84
CA VAL A 16 10.76 5.39 4.96
C VAL A 16 9.87 5.14 3.73
N PHE A 17 9.95 3.94 3.16
CA PHE A 17 9.09 3.59 2.03
C PHE A 17 7.62 3.42 2.44
N ALA A 18 7.32 2.97 3.66
CA ALA A 18 5.96 2.94 4.18
C ALA A 18 5.34 4.34 4.23
N ILE A 19 6.11 5.33 4.72
CA ILE A 19 5.67 6.72 4.75
C ILE A 19 5.43 7.25 3.33
N LEU A 20 6.41 7.10 2.45
CA LEU A 20 6.33 7.62 1.08
C LEU A 20 5.19 6.99 0.27
N LEU A 21 5.06 5.67 0.28
CA LEU A 21 4.05 4.95 -0.49
C LEU A 21 2.63 5.27 -0.03
N ASN A 22 2.44 5.47 1.27
CA ASN A 22 1.10 5.69 1.84
C ASN A 22 0.77 7.18 2.03
N SER A 23 1.67 8.08 1.64
CA SER A 23 1.41 9.52 1.61
C SER A 23 0.61 9.97 0.39
N VAL A 24 0.30 9.08 -0.57
CA VAL A 24 -0.41 9.45 -1.82
C VAL A 24 -1.71 10.18 -1.52
N GLY A 25 -2.55 9.67 -0.62
CA GLY A 25 -3.81 10.31 -0.24
C GLY A 25 -3.62 11.69 0.39
N ILE A 26 -2.55 11.87 1.17
CA ILE A 26 -2.17 13.17 1.72
C ILE A 26 -1.77 14.13 0.60
N VAL A 27 -0.92 13.66 -0.32
CA VAL A 27 -0.44 14.47 -1.46
C VAL A 27 -1.57 14.75 -2.46
N ILE A 28 -2.55 13.86 -2.64
CA ILE A 28 -3.78 14.11 -3.40
C ILE A 28 -4.52 15.33 -2.82
N LEU A 29 -4.73 15.37 -1.50
CA LEU A 29 -5.38 16.50 -0.83
C LEU A 29 -4.55 17.79 -0.98
N LYS A 30 -3.23 17.71 -0.75
CA LYS A 30 -2.31 18.85 -0.92
C LYS A 30 -2.27 19.36 -2.36
N ALA A 31 -2.25 18.46 -3.35
CA ALA A 31 -2.20 18.84 -4.75
C ALA A 31 -3.46 19.61 -5.18
N GLN A 32 -4.63 19.20 -4.71
CA GLN A 32 -5.86 19.92 -4.97
C GLN A 32 -5.81 21.35 -4.40
N LYS A 33 -5.29 21.51 -3.19
CA LYS A 33 -5.23 22.81 -2.51
C LYS A 33 -4.12 23.72 -3.04
N ASN A 34 -2.92 23.18 -3.22
CA ASN A 34 -1.74 23.99 -3.49
C ASN A 34 -1.42 24.13 -4.99
N TYR A 35 -1.81 23.13 -5.81
CA TYR A 35 -1.52 23.15 -7.25
C TYR A 35 -2.77 23.34 -8.13
N GLY A 36 -3.95 23.51 -7.52
CA GLY A 36 -5.20 23.78 -8.24
C GLY A 36 -5.65 22.65 -9.18
N VAL A 37 -5.17 21.43 -8.98
CA VAL A 37 -5.61 20.27 -9.76
C VAL A 37 -6.94 19.74 -9.24
N ASP A 38 -7.79 19.28 -10.15
CA ASP A 38 -9.05 18.66 -9.78
C ASP A 38 -8.84 17.21 -9.26
N GLU A 39 -9.90 16.60 -8.72
CA GLU A 39 -9.88 15.25 -8.14
C GLU A 39 -9.46 14.20 -9.17
N LEU A 40 -9.97 14.33 -10.39
CA LEU A 40 -9.66 13.39 -11.46
C LEU A 40 -8.18 13.48 -11.87
N GLN A 41 -7.63 14.70 -11.92
CA GLN A 41 -6.22 14.92 -12.18
C GLN A 41 -5.35 14.39 -11.02
N ALA A 42 -5.72 14.68 -9.78
CA ALA A 42 -4.97 14.25 -8.59
C ALA A 42 -4.92 12.73 -8.44
N SER A 43 -5.98 12.02 -8.86
CA SER A 43 -6.06 10.56 -8.79
C SER A 43 -4.95 9.82 -9.56
N ILE A 44 -4.31 10.50 -10.53
CA ILE A 44 -3.24 9.88 -11.34
C ILE A 44 -1.97 9.59 -10.52
N LEU A 45 -1.79 10.22 -9.36
CA LEU A 45 -0.64 9.97 -8.49
C LEU A 45 -0.54 8.50 -8.06
N GLU A 46 -1.67 7.84 -7.85
CA GLU A 46 -1.72 6.41 -7.56
C GLU A 46 -1.14 5.57 -8.71
N ALA A 47 -1.50 5.90 -9.95
CA ALA A 47 -0.96 5.25 -11.15
C ALA A 47 0.56 5.43 -11.26
N PHE A 48 1.06 6.64 -10.98
CA PHE A 48 2.50 6.94 -11.00
C PHE A 48 3.27 6.18 -9.93
N LYS A 49 2.62 5.73 -8.85
CA LYS A 49 3.20 4.87 -7.82
C LYS A 49 3.10 3.38 -8.20
N ASP A 50 1.89 2.91 -8.48
CA ASP A 50 1.59 1.48 -8.56
C ASP A 50 2.08 0.83 -9.85
N LEU A 51 1.95 1.50 -10.99
CA LEU A 51 2.40 0.94 -12.26
C LEU A 51 3.92 0.73 -12.32
N PRO A 52 4.77 1.68 -11.88
CA PRO A 52 6.19 1.43 -11.76
C PRO A 52 6.53 0.28 -10.81
N ILE A 53 5.84 0.14 -9.67
CA ILE A 53 6.02 -1.01 -8.77
C ILE A 53 5.78 -2.32 -9.53
N ALA A 54 4.67 -2.43 -10.26
CA ALA A 54 4.32 -3.63 -10.98
C ALA A 54 5.35 -3.95 -12.08
N ILE A 55 5.64 -2.96 -12.94
CA ILE A 55 6.55 -3.14 -14.08
C ILE A 55 7.96 -3.50 -13.60
N VAL A 56 8.49 -2.74 -12.65
CA VAL A 56 9.86 -2.93 -12.16
C VAL A 56 9.98 -4.21 -11.34
N SER A 57 9.02 -4.53 -10.46
CA SER A 57 9.04 -5.79 -9.69
C SER A 57 9.08 -7.00 -10.61
N PHE A 58 8.36 -6.93 -11.71
CA PHE A 58 8.32 -7.98 -12.69
C PHE A 58 9.65 -8.12 -13.45
N LEU A 59 10.16 -7.02 -13.99
CA LEU A 59 11.40 -7.02 -14.78
C LEU A 59 12.63 -7.36 -13.92
N ILE A 60 12.66 -6.82 -12.70
CA ILE A 60 13.86 -6.86 -11.85
C ILE A 60 14.15 -8.23 -11.27
N ALA A 61 13.13 -9.07 -11.09
CA ALA A 61 13.30 -10.42 -10.57
C ALA A 61 14.37 -11.22 -11.34
N SER A 62 14.48 -10.97 -12.66
CA SER A 62 15.49 -11.62 -13.51
C SER A 62 16.85 -10.93 -13.54
N PHE A 63 16.89 -9.60 -13.33
CA PHE A 63 18.15 -8.84 -13.41
C PHE A 63 18.80 -8.64 -12.04
N LEU A 64 18.03 -8.74 -10.98
CA LEU A 64 18.49 -8.45 -9.63
C LEU A 64 19.67 -9.31 -9.17
N PRO A 65 19.71 -10.64 -9.45
CA PRO A 65 20.87 -11.45 -9.12
C PRO A 65 22.17 -11.00 -9.82
N ARG A 66 22.06 -10.41 -11.03
CA ARG A 66 23.22 -9.91 -11.80
C ARG A 66 23.69 -8.54 -11.30
N ILE A 67 22.78 -7.66 -10.92
CA ILE A 67 23.12 -6.33 -10.37
C ILE A 67 23.65 -6.45 -8.94
N GLY A 68 23.14 -7.44 -8.20
CA GLY A 68 23.39 -7.66 -6.78
C GLY A 68 22.42 -6.88 -5.88
N TYR A 69 21.88 -7.53 -4.88
CA TYR A 69 20.84 -6.98 -4.00
C TYR A 69 21.28 -5.69 -3.27
N LYS A 70 22.55 -5.66 -2.80
CA LYS A 70 23.09 -4.45 -2.17
C LYS A 70 23.09 -3.24 -3.11
N ARG A 71 23.56 -3.42 -4.35
CA ARG A 71 23.62 -2.33 -5.34
C ARG A 71 22.21 -1.86 -5.71
N ALA A 72 21.27 -2.78 -5.89
CA ALA A 72 19.90 -2.42 -6.20
C ALA A 72 19.25 -1.59 -5.08
N MET A 73 19.47 -1.96 -3.81
CA MET A 73 19.00 -1.17 -2.67
C MET A 73 19.64 0.21 -2.61
N LEU A 74 20.94 0.32 -2.85
CA LEU A 74 21.66 1.61 -2.90
C LEU A 74 21.11 2.50 -4.02
N ILE A 75 20.88 1.94 -5.21
CA ILE A 75 20.26 2.66 -6.33
C ILE A 75 18.87 3.17 -5.93
N GLY A 76 18.03 2.31 -5.35
CA GLY A 76 16.69 2.71 -4.91
C GLY A 76 16.71 3.83 -3.87
N LEU A 77 17.57 3.74 -2.86
CA LEU A 77 17.73 4.78 -1.83
C LEU A 77 18.25 6.10 -2.40
N GLY A 78 19.23 6.03 -3.30
CA GLY A 78 19.76 7.21 -3.98
C GLY A 78 18.71 7.92 -4.82
N LEU A 79 17.97 7.16 -5.63
CA LEU A 79 16.89 7.70 -6.46
C LEU A 79 15.79 8.37 -5.63
N VAL A 80 15.33 7.72 -4.55
CA VAL A 80 14.28 8.29 -3.71
C VAL A 80 14.74 9.51 -2.93
N SER A 81 16.03 9.55 -2.50
CA SER A 81 16.59 10.73 -1.85
C SER A 81 16.61 11.95 -2.80
N VAL A 82 17.04 11.74 -4.04
CA VAL A 82 17.01 12.79 -5.08
C VAL A 82 15.58 13.22 -5.39
N ALA A 83 14.62 12.27 -5.47
CA ALA A 83 13.24 12.59 -5.74
C ALA A 83 12.59 13.42 -4.60
N CYS A 84 12.92 13.11 -3.33
CA CYS A 84 12.47 13.91 -2.19
C CYS A 84 13.01 15.35 -2.27
N VAL A 85 14.29 15.52 -2.54
CA VAL A 85 14.90 16.85 -2.72
C VAL A 85 14.28 17.58 -3.92
N SER A 86 14.06 16.87 -5.03
CA SER A 86 13.40 17.43 -6.22
C SER A 86 11.96 17.87 -5.94
N MET A 87 11.24 17.16 -5.08
CA MET A 87 9.89 17.53 -4.67
C MET A 87 9.86 18.85 -3.90
N TYR A 88 10.82 19.04 -2.98
CA TYR A 88 10.95 20.29 -2.22
C TYR A 88 11.19 21.50 -3.12
N PHE A 89 12.18 21.42 -4.00
CA PHE A 89 12.54 22.55 -4.87
C PHE A 89 11.55 22.75 -6.03
N GLY A 90 10.99 21.68 -6.56
CA GLY A 90 10.12 21.74 -7.72
C GLY A 90 8.69 22.19 -7.41
N ASN A 91 8.23 21.94 -6.19
CA ASN A 91 6.93 22.38 -5.64
C ASN A 91 5.81 22.43 -6.69
N SER A 92 5.56 21.32 -7.37
CA SER A 92 4.60 21.26 -8.45
C SER A 92 3.92 19.89 -8.55
N PHE A 93 2.78 19.84 -9.21
CA PHE A 93 2.14 18.55 -9.51
C PHE A 93 2.99 17.65 -10.41
N GLY A 94 3.83 18.24 -11.27
CA GLY A 94 4.79 17.51 -12.09
C GLY A 94 5.84 16.81 -11.25
N THR A 95 6.42 17.49 -10.26
CA THR A 95 7.40 16.89 -9.34
C THR A 95 6.77 15.87 -8.40
N ALA A 96 5.49 16.02 -8.01
CA ALA A 96 4.76 15.01 -7.25
C ALA A 96 4.60 13.71 -8.06
N LYS A 97 4.27 13.79 -9.35
CA LYS A 97 4.23 12.62 -10.25
C LYS A 97 5.60 11.94 -10.35
N LEU A 98 6.65 12.73 -10.54
CA LEU A 98 8.02 12.21 -10.60
C LEU A 98 8.42 11.52 -9.29
N LEU A 99 8.10 12.13 -8.15
CA LEU A 99 8.33 11.55 -6.82
C LEU A 99 7.69 10.16 -6.72
N PHE A 100 6.39 10.03 -6.99
CA PHE A 100 5.70 8.75 -6.86
C PHE A 100 6.17 7.69 -7.86
N ALA A 101 6.50 8.09 -9.10
CA ALA A 101 7.11 7.18 -10.06
C ALA A 101 8.47 6.65 -9.55
N THR A 102 9.30 7.54 -9.02
CA THR A 102 10.61 7.17 -8.46
C THR A 102 10.47 6.32 -7.19
N VAL A 103 9.51 6.66 -6.31
CA VAL A 103 9.20 5.86 -5.12
C VAL A 103 8.75 4.46 -5.53
N GLY A 104 7.91 4.33 -6.56
CA GLY A 104 7.46 3.03 -7.06
C GLY A 104 8.61 2.17 -7.60
N VAL A 105 9.46 2.73 -8.45
CA VAL A 105 10.66 2.06 -8.96
C VAL A 105 11.58 1.63 -7.82
N SER A 106 11.88 2.56 -6.92
CA SER A 106 12.81 2.32 -5.81
C SER A 106 12.27 1.27 -4.84
N PHE A 107 10.98 1.31 -4.54
CA PHE A 107 10.37 0.31 -3.66
C PHE A 107 10.40 -1.10 -4.24
N ALA A 108 10.18 -1.24 -5.55
CA ALA A 108 10.31 -2.53 -6.22
C ALA A 108 11.72 -3.12 -6.05
N LEU A 109 12.77 -2.28 -6.25
CA LEU A 109 14.16 -2.67 -6.02
C LEU A 109 14.41 -3.10 -4.57
N ILE A 110 13.94 -2.29 -3.62
CA ILE A 110 14.13 -2.52 -2.18
C ILE A 110 13.40 -3.79 -1.73
N LYS A 111 12.11 -3.93 -2.08
CA LYS A 111 11.26 -5.04 -1.62
C LYS A 111 11.83 -6.39 -2.03
N VAL A 112 12.15 -6.56 -3.31
CA VAL A 112 12.69 -7.81 -3.82
C VAL A 112 14.07 -8.10 -3.21
N SER A 113 14.92 -7.07 -3.06
CA SER A 113 16.24 -7.23 -2.45
C SER A 113 16.17 -7.61 -0.98
N VAL A 114 15.32 -6.95 -0.19
CA VAL A 114 15.16 -7.24 1.24
C VAL A 114 14.67 -8.67 1.44
N TYR A 115 13.64 -9.11 0.72
CA TYR A 115 13.12 -10.48 0.85
C TYR A 115 14.16 -11.54 0.49
N SER A 116 14.98 -11.25 -0.53
CA SER A 116 16.06 -12.17 -0.91
C SER A 116 17.21 -12.19 0.11
N LEU A 117 17.47 -11.05 0.78
CA LEU A 117 18.56 -10.94 1.76
C LEU A 117 18.22 -11.47 3.15
N ILE A 118 16.94 -11.56 3.54
CA ILE A 118 16.53 -12.06 4.86
C ILE A 118 17.18 -13.43 5.13
N GLY A 119 17.16 -14.33 4.15
CA GLY A 119 17.76 -15.64 4.27
C GLY A 119 19.28 -15.65 4.49
N THR A 120 19.98 -14.57 4.11
CA THR A 120 21.44 -14.46 4.29
C THR A 120 21.86 -13.89 5.64
N VAL A 121 20.93 -13.21 6.33
CA VAL A 121 21.17 -12.56 7.64
C VAL A 121 20.51 -13.28 8.80
N THR A 122 19.85 -14.41 8.54
CA THR A 122 19.19 -15.28 9.53
C THR A 122 19.81 -16.66 9.51
N ASP A 123 19.92 -17.29 10.68
CA ASP A 123 20.62 -18.57 10.84
C ASP A 123 19.64 -19.77 10.84
N ASN A 124 18.33 -19.51 11.02
CA ASN A 124 17.29 -20.55 11.04
C ASN A 124 15.93 -20.00 10.59
N GLN A 125 14.98 -20.92 10.34
CA GLN A 125 13.64 -20.58 9.86
C GLN A 125 12.84 -19.73 10.85
N GLN A 126 13.04 -19.92 12.16
CA GLN A 126 12.35 -19.13 13.17
C GLN A 126 12.82 -17.67 13.17
N GLU A 127 14.13 -17.45 13.06
CA GLU A 127 14.72 -16.10 12.95
C GLU A 127 14.29 -15.44 11.63
N HIS A 128 14.25 -16.20 10.52
CA HIS A 128 13.76 -15.74 9.23
C HIS A 128 12.33 -15.21 9.34
N ASN A 129 11.42 -16.01 9.90
CA ASN A 129 10.03 -15.62 10.08
C ASN A 129 9.88 -14.42 11.03
N SER A 130 10.67 -14.37 12.10
CA SER A 130 10.67 -13.26 13.06
C SER A 130 11.13 -11.95 12.42
N LEU A 131 12.23 -11.97 11.66
CA LEU A 131 12.75 -10.77 10.97
C LEU A 131 11.77 -10.27 9.91
N MET A 132 11.20 -11.19 9.11
CA MET A 132 10.18 -10.88 8.11
C MET A 132 8.99 -10.17 8.75
N SER A 133 8.44 -10.77 9.82
CA SER A 133 7.29 -10.19 10.54
C SER A 133 7.62 -8.82 11.17
N SER A 134 8.82 -8.67 11.68
CA SER A 134 9.27 -7.40 12.29
C SER A 134 9.42 -6.29 11.25
N ILE A 135 9.95 -6.60 10.06
CA ILE A 135 10.06 -5.65 8.93
C ILE A 135 8.68 -5.20 8.47
N GLU A 136 7.74 -6.14 8.32
CA GLU A 136 6.35 -5.81 7.97
C GLU A 136 5.65 -5.01 9.09
N GLY A 137 5.96 -5.30 10.37
CA GLY A 137 5.48 -4.53 11.51
C GLY A 137 5.96 -3.07 11.47
N VAL A 138 7.25 -2.85 11.18
CA VAL A 138 7.81 -1.50 11.00
C VAL A 138 7.17 -0.78 9.82
N PHE A 139 6.84 -1.49 8.74
CA PHE A 139 6.10 -0.92 7.61
C PHE A 139 4.71 -0.41 8.06
N MET A 140 3.97 -1.20 8.85
CA MET A 140 2.66 -0.77 9.38
C MET A 140 2.77 0.48 10.27
N ILE A 141 3.80 0.54 11.12
CA ILE A 141 4.09 1.74 11.92
C ILE A 141 4.36 2.94 11.01
N GLY A 142 5.17 2.76 9.96
CA GLY A 142 5.45 3.81 8.99
C GLY A 142 4.20 4.37 8.30
N ILE A 143 3.24 3.50 7.96
CA ILE A 143 1.95 3.93 7.40
C ILE A 143 1.21 4.84 8.38
N ALA A 144 1.09 4.45 9.64
CA ALA A 144 0.41 5.26 10.66
C ALA A 144 1.15 6.59 10.90
N VAL A 145 2.48 6.55 10.96
CA VAL A 145 3.32 7.74 11.16
C VAL A 145 3.15 8.76 10.04
N ALA A 146 2.95 8.35 8.80
CA ALA A 146 2.75 9.29 7.68
C ALA A 146 1.63 10.31 7.96
N TYR A 147 0.50 9.86 8.53
CA TYR A 147 -0.66 10.70 8.80
C TYR A 147 -0.47 11.71 9.94
N PHE A 148 0.53 11.53 10.78
CA PHE A 148 0.91 12.50 11.82
C PHE A 148 2.11 13.35 11.39
N LEU A 149 3.00 12.76 10.61
CA LEU A 149 4.23 13.42 10.18
C LEU A 149 3.96 14.60 9.24
N PHE A 150 3.13 14.42 8.22
CA PHE A 150 2.84 15.48 7.26
C PHE A 150 2.16 16.70 7.90
N PRO A 151 1.12 16.56 8.75
CA PRO A 151 0.55 17.68 9.48
C PRO A 151 1.53 18.40 10.41
N ALA A 152 2.50 17.70 11.00
CA ALA A 152 3.50 18.28 11.89
C ALA A 152 4.43 19.30 11.19
N PHE A 153 4.55 19.22 9.87
CA PHE A 153 5.32 20.19 9.07
C PHE A 153 4.46 21.33 8.52
N ASN A 154 3.14 21.31 8.71
CA ASN A 154 2.29 22.44 8.31
C ASN A 154 2.54 23.66 9.21
N SER A 155 2.52 24.84 8.62
CA SER A 155 2.71 26.10 9.34
C SER A 155 1.66 27.11 8.91
N GLU A 156 1.08 27.84 9.85
CA GLU A 156 0.19 28.95 9.56
C GLU A 156 0.96 30.05 8.79
N GLY A 157 0.37 30.52 7.71
CA GLY A 157 0.98 31.54 6.84
C GLY A 157 1.99 31.05 5.81
N ASN A 158 2.37 29.76 5.81
CA ASN A 158 3.23 29.19 4.77
C ASN A 158 2.60 27.89 4.19
N PRO A 159 1.89 27.98 3.05
CA PRO A 159 1.23 26.84 2.44
C PRO A 159 2.21 25.76 1.96
N ASP A 160 3.49 26.09 1.74
CA ASP A 160 4.51 25.19 1.26
C ASP A 160 5.33 24.50 2.39
N ALA A 161 5.06 24.86 3.65
CA ALA A 161 5.82 24.34 4.80
C ALA A 161 5.79 22.79 4.89
N TRP A 162 4.72 22.16 4.44
CA TRP A 162 4.59 20.69 4.41
C TRP A 162 5.66 20.01 3.57
N LEU A 163 6.25 20.70 2.60
CA LEU A 163 7.33 20.17 1.76
C LEU A 163 8.61 19.88 2.57
N ASN A 164 8.78 20.52 3.74
CA ASN A 164 9.92 20.25 4.61
C ASN A 164 9.99 18.80 5.09
N VAL A 165 8.88 18.06 5.07
CA VAL A 165 8.87 16.61 5.37
C VAL A 165 9.80 15.85 4.45
N TYR A 166 9.96 16.27 3.19
CA TYR A 166 10.81 15.59 2.23
C TYR A 166 12.31 15.71 2.55
N TRP A 167 12.74 16.75 3.27
CA TRP A 167 14.10 16.81 3.81
C TRP A 167 14.34 15.72 4.86
N LEU A 168 13.38 15.52 5.76
CA LEU A 168 13.46 14.44 6.76
C LEU A 168 13.49 13.07 6.08
N LEU A 169 12.61 12.84 5.09
CA LEU A 169 12.55 11.57 4.37
C LEU A 169 13.82 11.32 3.54
N ALA A 170 14.38 12.35 2.91
CA ALA A 170 15.66 12.28 2.23
C ALA A 170 16.79 11.94 3.22
N ALA A 171 16.83 12.59 4.39
CA ALA A 171 17.83 12.33 5.42
C ALA A 171 17.77 10.88 5.93
N ILE A 172 16.57 10.35 6.23
CA ILE A 172 16.40 8.94 6.66
C ILE A 172 16.87 8.00 5.54
N SER A 173 16.53 8.29 4.28
CA SER A 173 16.96 7.49 3.12
C SER A 173 18.47 7.50 2.97
N LEU A 174 19.13 8.66 3.13
CA LEU A 174 20.58 8.79 3.08
C LEU A 174 21.28 8.12 4.26
N ILE A 175 20.71 8.17 5.47
CA ILE A 175 21.22 7.42 6.63
C ILE A 175 21.18 5.92 6.35
N SER A 176 20.04 5.43 5.83
CA SER A 176 19.90 4.03 5.44
C SER A 176 20.88 3.64 4.32
N PHE A 177 21.08 4.52 3.35
CA PHE A 177 22.09 4.36 2.31
C PHE A 177 23.49 4.20 2.92
N GLY A 178 23.85 5.07 3.89
CA GLY A 178 25.13 4.99 4.59
C GLY A 178 25.34 3.66 5.31
N PHE A 179 24.36 3.22 6.10
CA PHE A 179 24.42 1.91 6.76
C PHE A 179 24.63 0.77 5.76
N LEU A 180 23.90 0.80 4.66
CA LEU A 180 23.99 -0.22 3.64
C LEU A 180 25.32 -0.16 2.87
N PHE A 181 25.83 1.05 2.58
CA PHE A 181 27.09 1.26 1.85
C PHE A 181 28.27 0.66 2.60
N PHE A 182 28.35 0.91 3.91
CA PHE A 182 29.43 0.40 4.76
C PHE A 182 29.23 -1.06 5.23
N ALA A 183 28.03 -1.64 5.04
CA ALA A 183 27.79 -3.02 5.39
C ALA A 183 28.59 -3.95 4.46
N LYS A 184 29.28 -4.93 5.05
CA LYS A 184 29.95 -6.00 4.30
C LYS A 184 28.93 -7.11 4.04
N PHE A 185 28.73 -7.43 2.78
CA PHE A 185 27.94 -8.58 2.33
C PHE A 185 28.91 -9.68 1.94
N GLU A 186 28.64 -10.90 2.39
CA GLU A 186 29.31 -12.07 1.81
C GLU A 186 28.92 -12.16 0.33
N SER A 187 29.92 -12.47 -0.51
CA SER A 187 29.70 -12.62 -1.96
C SER A 187 28.60 -13.63 -2.19
N GLN A 188 27.47 -13.17 -2.72
CA GLN A 188 26.39 -14.08 -3.07
C GLN A 188 26.81 -14.86 -4.31
N THR A 189 26.80 -16.17 -4.20
CA THR A 189 26.89 -17.06 -5.35
C THR A 189 25.81 -16.68 -6.34
N GLU A 190 26.20 -16.45 -7.58
CA GLU A 190 25.28 -16.13 -8.68
C GLU A 190 24.17 -17.16 -8.71
N ILE A 191 22.95 -16.73 -8.36
CA ILE A 191 21.78 -17.55 -8.57
C ILE A 191 21.55 -17.54 -10.09
N PRO A 192 21.46 -18.72 -10.74
CA PRO A 192 21.22 -18.79 -12.18
C PRO A 192 20.01 -17.92 -12.52
N GLY A 193 20.22 -16.99 -13.46
CA GLY A 193 19.16 -16.04 -13.85
C GLY A 193 17.93 -16.82 -14.31
N VAL A 194 16.80 -16.49 -13.77
CA VAL A 194 15.50 -17.00 -14.25
C VAL A 194 15.30 -16.45 -15.67
N ASP A 195 14.94 -17.33 -16.61
CA ASP A 195 14.65 -16.89 -17.97
C ASP A 195 13.30 -16.17 -17.99
N LEU A 196 13.34 -14.84 -18.25
CA LEU A 196 12.13 -14.01 -18.37
C LEU A 196 11.10 -14.62 -19.34
N ALA A 197 11.56 -15.19 -20.45
CA ALA A 197 10.65 -15.76 -21.45
C ALA A 197 9.90 -16.96 -20.88
N ASP A 198 10.56 -17.79 -20.08
CA ASP A 198 9.92 -18.94 -19.43
C ASP A 198 8.96 -18.52 -18.31
N ASP A 199 9.29 -17.50 -17.54
CA ASP A 199 8.37 -16.93 -16.53
C ASP A 199 7.12 -16.33 -17.17
N PHE A 200 7.27 -15.56 -18.24
CA PHE A 200 6.13 -15.05 -19.03
C PHE A 200 5.26 -16.18 -19.55
N LYS A 201 5.87 -17.19 -20.16
CA LYS A 201 5.15 -18.37 -20.68
C LYS A 201 4.40 -19.12 -19.59
N GLN A 202 5.00 -19.25 -18.40
CA GLN A 202 4.34 -19.85 -17.25
C GLN A 202 3.19 -18.99 -16.72
N MET A 203 3.35 -17.66 -16.64
CA MET A 203 2.28 -16.74 -16.28
C MET A 203 1.08 -16.83 -17.23
N PHE A 204 1.31 -16.83 -18.54
CA PHE A 204 0.23 -17.01 -19.52
C PHE A 204 -0.46 -18.38 -19.40
N LYS A 205 0.28 -19.45 -19.17
CA LYS A 205 -0.30 -20.78 -18.90
C LYS A 205 -1.13 -20.81 -17.61
N LEU A 206 -0.69 -20.08 -16.56
CA LEU A 206 -1.45 -19.94 -15.33
C LEU A 206 -2.73 -19.15 -15.55
N PHE A 207 -2.69 -18.10 -16.34
CA PHE A 207 -3.85 -17.26 -16.64
C PHE A 207 -4.96 -18.02 -17.35
N ALA A 208 -4.65 -19.11 -18.07
CA ALA A 208 -5.65 -19.98 -18.67
C ALA A 208 -6.46 -20.81 -17.65
N LYS A 209 -6.05 -20.85 -16.38
CA LYS A 209 -6.76 -21.60 -15.32
C LYS A 209 -7.81 -20.72 -14.66
N LEU A 210 -9.06 -21.21 -14.59
CA LEU A 210 -10.18 -20.50 -13.97
C LEU A 210 -9.87 -20.06 -12.51
N LEU A 211 -9.17 -20.90 -11.73
CA LEU A 211 -8.72 -20.55 -10.38
C LEU A 211 -7.85 -19.28 -10.39
N THR A 212 -6.92 -19.18 -11.33
CA THR A 212 -6.03 -18.03 -11.46
C THR A 212 -6.81 -16.77 -11.83
N ILE A 213 -7.71 -16.87 -12.82
CA ILE A 213 -8.53 -15.74 -13.28
C ILE A 213 -9.36 -15.19 -12.13
N VAL A 214 -10.12 -16.05 -11.43
CA VAL A 214 -10.97 -15.63 -10.33
C VAL A 214 -10.14 -15.01 -9.20
N PHE A 215 -8.96 -15.55 -8.95
CA PHE A 215 -8.09 -15.03 -7.89
C PHE A 215 -7.50 -13.65 -8.24
N VAL A 216 -6.94 -13.48 -9.44
CA VAL A 216 -6.35 -12.17 -9.81
C VAL A 216 -7.41 -11.08 -9.91
N ILE A 217 -8.64 -11.43 -10.35
CA ILE A 217 -9.79 -10.52 -10.30
C ILE A 217 -10.14 -10.19 -8.85
N SER A 218 -10.12 -11.18 -7.93
CA SER A 218 -10.38 -10.92 -6.52
C SER A 218 -9.32 -10.01 -5.90
N ALA A 219 -8.04 -10.21 -6.22
CA ALA A 219 -6.96 -9.35 -5.77
C ALA A 219 -7.10 -7.92 -6.33
N PHE A 220 -7.43 -7.79 -7.62
CA PHE A 220 -7.73 -6.52 -8.28
C PHE A 220 -8.88 -5.78 -7.58
N LEU A 221 -10.02 -6.44 -7.37
CA LEU A 221 -11.20 -5.85 -6.73
C LEU A 221 -10.90 -5.43 -5.29
N PHE A 222 -10.17 -6.26 -4.55
CA PHE A 222 -9.77 -5.94 -3.18
C PHE A 222 -8.92 -4.67 -3.12
N VAL A 223 -7.83 -4.60 -3.92
CA VAL A 223 -6.94 -3.44 -3.91
C VAL A 223 -7.63 -2.20 -4.47
N MET A 224 -8.56 -2.37 -5.42
CA MET A 224 -9.42 -1.29 -5.90
C MET A 224 -10.25 -0.67 -4.76
N ILE A 225 -10.81 -1.48 -3.86
CA ILE A 225 -11.56 -1.02 -2.69
C ILE A 225 -10.61 -0.37 -1.68
N GLU A 226 -9.53 -1.07 -1.28
CA GLU A 226 -8.60 -0.62 -0.25
C GLU A 226 -7.96 0.72 -0.62
N GLN A 227 -7.37 0.82 -1.81
CA GLN A 227 -6.69 2.03 -2.26
C GLN A 227 -7.68 3.15 -2.61
N GLY A 228 -8.85 2.80 -3.16
CA GLY A 228 -9.91 3.76 -3.40
C GLY A 228 -10.34 4.49 -2.12
N ILE A 229 -10.50 3.77 -1.01
CA ILE A 229 -10.84 4.38 0.28
C ILE A 229 -9.62 5.09 0.88
N MET A 230 -8.47 4.42 0.95
CA MET A 230 -7.27 4.91 1.65
C MET A 230 -6.75 6.21 1.04
N SER A 231 -6.67 6.30 -0.29
CA SER A 231 -6.14 7.47 -0.98
C SER A 231 -7.10 8.67 -0.95
N TRP A 232 -8.40 8.44 -0.79
CA TRP A 232 -9.39 9.50 -0.83
C TRP A 232 -9.98 9.87 0.53
N LEU A 233 -9.67 9.12 1.59
CA LEU A 233 -10.18 9.41 2.93
C LEU A 233 -9.77 10.79 3.47
N PRO A 234 -8.50 11.27 3.32
CA PRO A 234 -8.16 12.63 3.71
C PRO A 234 -8.99 13.69 2.97
N THR A 235 -9.22 13.53 1.68
CA THR A 235 -10.05 14.44 0.87
C THR A 235 -11.53 14.37 1.28
N PHE A 236 -12.04 13.18 1.58
CA PHE A 236 -13.39 12.98 2.11
C PHE A 236 -13.58 13.71 3.44
N ASN A 237 -12.66 13.52 4.38
CA ASN A 237 -12.70 14.19 5.68
C ASN A 237 -12.71 15.72 5.53
N SER A 238 -11.93 16.25 4.59
CA SER A 238 -11.87 17.69 4.34
C SER A 238 -13.12 18.23 3.65
N LYS A 239 -13.68 17.51 2.66
CA LYS A 239 -14.79 18.00 1.82
C LYS A 239 -16.18 17.67 2.35
N VAL A 240 -16.35 16.54 3.02
CA VAL A 240 -17.64 16.05 3.50
C VAL A 240 -17.84 16.33 4.98
N LEU A 241 -16.79 16.13 5.79
CA LEU A 241 -16.84 16.43 7.21
C LEU A 241 -16.41 17.86 7.53
N HIS A 242 -16.01 18.62 6.51
CA HIS A 242 -15.55 20.02 6.63
C HIS A 242 -14.43 20.22 7.67
N LEU A 243 -13.60 19.19 7.87
CA LEU A 243 -12.52 19.22 8.85
C LEU A 243 -11.35 20.07 8.36
N PRO A 244 -10.66 20.79 9.26
CA PRO A 244 -9.36 21.39 8.96
C PRO A 244 -8.40 20.37 8.35
N GLU A 245 -7.52 20.82 7.47
CA GLU A 245 -6.64 19.94 6.70
C GLU A 245 -5.81 18.99 7.56
N ASN A 246 -5.17 19.52 8.62
CA ASN A 246 -4.35 18.74 9.52
C ASN A 246 -5.16 17.61 10.18
N ILE A 247 -6.37 17.94 10.65
CA ILE A 247 -7.27 16.99 11.29
C ILE A 247 -7.79 15.97 10.27
N SER A 248 -8.11 16.42 9.04
CA SER A 248 -8.54 15.53 7.94
C SER A 248 -7.50 14.45 7.64
N ILE A 249 -6.22 14.84 7.60
CA ILE A 249 -5.11 13.91 7.38
C ILE A 249 -4.94 12.99 8.60
N MET A 250 -4.85 13.55 9.81
CA MET A 250 -4.66 12.76 11.04
C MET A 250 -5.78 11.74 11.24
N MET A 251 -7.02 12.11 10.97
CA MET A 251 -8.18 11.22 11.11
C MET A 251 -8.11 10.02 10.16
N ALA A 252 -7.50 10.17 8.99
CA ALA A 252 -7.31 9.05 8.07
C ALA A 252 -6.34 7.96 8.62
N SER A 253 -5.52 8.28 9.66
CA SER A 253 -4.70 7.29 10.35
C SER A 253 -5.52 6.16 11.00
N ILE A 254 -6.77 6.43 11.35
CA ILE A 254 -7.67 5.44 11.95
C ILE A 254 -7.91 4.28 10.98
N LEU A 255 -8.04 4.56 9.67
CA LEU A 255 -8.14 3.51 8.66
C LEU A 255 -6.85 2.67 8.62
N ALA A 256 -5.68 3.32 8.63
CA ALA A 256 -4.39 2.62 8.61
C ALA A 256 -4.20 1.74 9.86
N ILE A 257 -4.54 2.25 11.04
CA ILE A 257 -4.50 1.50 12.31
C ILE A 257 -5.49 0.34 12.26
N SER A 258 -6.71 0.58 11.77
CA SER A 258 -7.75 -0.44 11.62
C SER A 258 -7.28 -1.56 10.67
N LEU A 259 -6.63 -1.24 9.56
CA LEU A 259 -6.02 -2.22 8.66
C LEU A 259 -4.95 -3.06 9.37
N ALA A 260 -4.08 -2.43 10.16
CA ALA A 260 -3.04 -3.13 10.91
C ALA A 260 -3.64 -4.10 11.95
N VAL A 261 -4.59 -3.60 12.76
CA VAL A 261 -5.29 -4.41 13.77
C VAL A 261 -6.08 -5.55 13.13
N GLY A 262 -6.79 -5.29 12.02
CA GLY A 262 -7.55 -6.31 11.30
C GLY A 262 -6.68 -7.44 10.78
N ARG A 263 -5.48 -7.15 10.26
CA ARG A 263 -4.51 -8.17 9.81
C ARG A 263 -4.01 -9.02 10.98
N LEU A 264 -3.71 -8.41 12.13
CA LEU A 264 -3.28 -9.13 13.34
C LEU A 264 -4.39 -10.05 13.87
N LEU A 265 -5.61 -9.56 13.99
CA LEU A 265 -6.77 -10.34 14.43
C LEU A 265 -7.05 -11.52 13.49
N ALA A 266 -6.95 -11.30 12.18
CA ALA A 266 -7.11 -12.37 11.20
C ALA A 266 -6.14 -13.53 11.44
N GLY A 267 -4.88 -13.25 11.75
CA GLY A 267 -3.87 -14.26 12.04
C GLY A 267 -4.23 -15.17 13.24
N VAL A 268 -5.00 -14.65 14.19
CA VAL A 268 -5.49 -15.43 15.35
C VAL A 268 -6.77 -16.20 14.99
N ILE A 269 -7.73 -15.53 14.34
CA ILE A 269 -9.07 -16.08 14.06
C ILE A 269 -8.99 -17.23 13.05
N THR A 270 -8.10 -17.14 12.06
CA THR A 270 -7.92 -18.18 11.03
C THR A 270 -7.50 -19.53 11.56
N LYS A 271 -6.95 -19.59 12.78
CA LYS A 271 -6.63 -20.87 13.45
C LYS A 271 -7.87 -21.67 13.87
N LYS A 272 -9.03 -21.02 14.01
CA LYS A 272 -10.27 -21.61 14.54
C LYS A 272 -11.44 -21.58 13.58
N VAL A 273 -11.45 -20.65 12.63
CA VAL A 273 -12.58 -20.39 11.71
C VAL A 273 -12.13 -20.59 10.28
N ASN A 274 -13.00 -21.22 9.47
CA ASN A 274 -12.72 -21.44 8.05
C ASN A 274 -12.64 -20.10 7.32
N TRP A 275 -11.64 -19.95 6.45
CA TRP A 275 -11.34 -18.74 5.70
C TRP A 275 -12.55 -18.13 4.97
N ILE A 276 -13.46 -18.97 4.41
CA ILE A 276 -14.62 -18.47 3.67
C ILE A 276 -15.60 -17.69 4.57
N TRP A 277 -15.81 -18.16 5.79
CA TRP A 277 -16.68 -17.47 6.75
C TRP A 277 -16.06 -16.15 7.22
N ILE A 278 -14.73 -16.13 7.42
CA ILE A 278 -14.01 -14.91 7.78
C ILE A 278 -14.14 -13.88 6.66
N LEU A 279 -13.80 -14.26 5.42
CA LEU A 279 -13.83 -13.33 4.30
C LEU A 279 -15.25 -12.83 3.99
N SER A 280 -16.24 -13.75 4.01
CA SER A 280 -17.63 -13.38 3.72
C SER A 280 -18.23 -12.48 4.80
N SER A 281 -18.02 -12.77 6.08
CA SER A 281 -18.49 -11.88 7.15
C SER A 281 -17.77 -10.54 7.15
N CYS A 282 -16.47 -10.52 6.92
CA CYS A 282 -15.69 -9.29 6.83
C CYS A 282 -16.21 -8.37 5.72
N ILE A 283 -16.39 -8.88 4.50
CA ILE A 283 -16.86 -8.03 3.40
C ILE A 283 -18.32 -7.58 3.61
N VAL A 284 -19.17 -8.44 4.17
CA VAL A 284 -20.55 -8.06 4.49
C VAL A 284 -20.59 -6.96 5.56
N ILE A 285 -19.80 -7.08 6.63
CA ILE A 285 -19.72 -6.01 7.65
C ILE A 285 -19.17 -4.72 7.04
N ALA A 286 -18.15 -4.79 6.17
CA ALA A 286 -17.66 -3.62 5.46
C ALA A 286 -18.75 -2.96 4.61
N MET A 287 -19.57 -3.75 3.88
CA MET A 287 -20.73 -3.23 3.14
C MET A 287 -21.76 -2.58 4.05
N LEU A 288 -22.04 -3.18 5.21
CA LEU A 288 -22.96 -2.60 6.20
C LEU A 288 -22.45 -1.27 6.77
N ILE A 289 -21.14 -1.15 6.99
CA ILE A 289 -20.52 0.13 7.38
C ILE A 289 -20.76 1.18 6.31
N VAL A 290 -20.52 0.87 5.03
CA VAL A 290 -20.76 1.81 3.93
C VAL A 290 -22.23 2.20 3.86
N VAL A 291 -23.17 1.26 4.03
CA VAL A 291 -24.61 1.54 3.90
C VAL A 291 -25.18 2.30 5.09
N PHE A 292 -24.79 1.96 6.31
CA PHE A 292 -25.42 2.48 7.53
C PHE A 292 -24.63 3.56 8.27
N VAL A 293 -23.28 3.55 8.15
CA VAL A 293 -22.43 4.49 8.86
C VAL A 293 -22.12 5.71 7.99
N LEU A 294 -21.77 5.49 6.71
CA LEU A 294 -21.43 6.58 5.80
C LEU A 294 -22.51 7.67 5.72
N PRO A 295 -23.84 7.36 5.60
CA PRO A 295 -24.88 8.39 5.56
C PRO A 295 -24.93 9.25 6.84
N LYS A 296 -24.57 8.67 7.99
CA LYS A 296 -24.57 9.39 9.27
C LYS A 296 -23.35 10.30 9.46
N THR A 297 -22.33 10.13 8.64
CA THR A 297 -21.17 11.03 8.63
C THR A 297 -21.38 12.23 7.71
N VAL A 298 -22.27 12.11 6.73
CA VAL A 298 -22.67 13.20 5.84
C VAL A 298 -23.60 14.13 6.58
N GLY A 299 -23.30 15.45 6.57
CA GLY A 299 -24.13 16.46 7.23
C GLY A 299 -23.96 16.52 8.76
N LEU A 300 -22.86 16.00 9.30
CA LEU A 300 -22.48 16.31 10.67
C LEU A 300 -22.31 17.81 10.83
N ASP A 301 -23.17 18.41 11.66
CA ASP A 301 -23.06 19.82 12.03
C ASP A 301 -21.90 19.98 13.00
N VAL A 302 -20.73 20.21 12.42
CA VAL A 302 -19.50 20.27 13.18
C VAL A 302 -19.17 21.74 13.45
N LYS A 303 -19.49 22.20 14.66
CA LYS A 303 -19.02 23.49 15.16
C LYS A 303 -17.49 23.48 15.19
N GLU A 304 -16.86 24.64 15.30
CA GLU A 304 -15.40 24.82 15.25
C GLU A 304 -14.59 23.63 15.82
N ILE A 305 -13.94 22.87 14.93
CA ILE A 305 -13.07 21.74 15.29
C ILE A 305 -11.63 22.22 15.32
N ASN A 306 -11.04 22.16 16.49
CA ASN A 306 -9.63 22.49 16.71
C ASN A 306 -8.76 21.26 17.00
N SER A 307 -9.38 20.14 17.37
CA SER A 307 -8.68 18.91 17.73
C SER A 307 -9.48 17.65 17.35
N LEU A 308 -8.83 16.49 17.37
CA LEU A 308 -9.51 15.20 17.13
C LEU A 308 -10.60 14.90 18.17
N SER A 309 -10.49 15.44 19.39
CA SER A 309 -11.48 15.23 20.45
C SER A 309 -12.80 15.96 20.21
N ASP A 310 -12.81 16.96 19.34
CA ASP A 310 -14.01 17.75 19.02
C ASP A 310 -14.90 17.04 17.99
N ILE A 311 -14.38 15.97 17.35
CA ILE A 311 -15.10 15.21 16.34
C ILE A 311 -16.09 14.27 17.02
N PRO A 312 -17.36 14.27 16.61
CA PRO A 312 -18.34 13.31 17.09
C PRO A 312 -17.91 11.87 16.82
N LEU A 313 -18.18 10.94 17.75
CA LEU A 313 -17.76 9.54 17.65
C LEU A 313 -18.16 8.87 16.32
N ILE A 314 -19.30 9.28 15.75
CA ILE A 314 -19.75 8.74 14.46
C ILE A 314 -18.81 9.07 13.31
N GLY A 315 -18.08 10.19 13.38
CA GLY A 315 -17.06 10.55 12.38
C GLY A 315 -15.91 9.55 12.31
N PHE A 316 -15.59 8.90 13.44
CA PHE A 316 -14.57 7.87 13.51
C PHE A 316 -15.02 6.49 13.01
N ALA A 317 -16.33 6.30 12.82
CA ALA A 317 -16.89 4.97 12.56
C ALA A 317 -16.61 4.48 11.12
N PHE A 318 -16.65 5.36 10.12
CA PHE A 318 -16.42 4.96 8.73
C PHE A 318 -14.98 4.42 8.49
N PRO A 319 -13.90 5.05 8.98
CA PRO A 319 -12.54 4.51 8.85
C PRO A 319 -12.34 3.11 9.46
N LEU A 320 -13.21 2.66 10.38
CA LEU A 320 -13.17 1.30 10.93
C LEU A 320 -13.47 0.21 9.89
N VAL A 321 -13.95 0.58 8.70
CA VAL A 321 -14.09 -0.35 7.57
C VAL A 321 -12.77 -1.07 7.29
N GLY A 322 -11.64 -0.40 7.55
CA GLY A 322 -10.30 -0.97 7.44
C GLY A 322 -10.11 -2.26 8.23
N LEU A 323 -10.69 -2.35 9.43
CA LEU A 323 -10.62 -3.54 10.28
C LEU A 323 -11.16 -4.80 9.58
N PHE A 324 -12.21 -4.64 8.80
CA PHE A 324 -12.91 -5.72 8.14
C PHE A 324 -12.38 -6.02 6.73
N ILE A 325 -11.86 -5.04 6.01
CA ILE A 325 -11.25 -5.32 4.70
C ILE A 325 -9.83 -5.89 4.85
N ALA A 326 -9.13 -5.58 5.93
CA ALA A 326 -7.73 -5.96 6.15
C ALA A 326 -7.40 -7.46 6.03
N PRO A 327 -8.24 -8.39 6.55
CA PRO A 327 -7.98 -9.83 6.47
C PRO A 327 -8.02 -10.40 5.04
N ILE A 328 -8.69 -9.70 4.12
CA ILE A 328 -9.08 -10.28 2.82
C ILE A 328 -7.85 -10.63 1.99
N TYR A 329 -6.94 -9.69 1.77
CA TYR A 329 -5.80 -9.89 0.89
C TYR A 329 -4.82 -10.99 1.35
N PRO A 330 -4.35 -11.00 2.61
CA PRO A 330 -3.44 -12.04 3.07
C PRO A 330 -4.09 -13.43 3.07
N LEU A 331 -5.38 -13.54 3.41
CA LEU A 331 -6.08 -14.82 3.39
C LEU A 331 -6.31 -15.34 1.98
N LEU A 332 -6.73 -14.48 1.04
CA LEU A 332 -6.86 -14.86 -0.37
C LEU A 332 -5.54 -15.38 -0.94
N ASN A 333 -4.44 -14.65 -0.70
CA ASN A 333 -3.12 -15.06 -1.14
C ASN A 333 -2.73 -16.42 -0.56
N SER A 334 -2.94 -16.61 0.74
CA SER A 334 -2.63 -17.87 1.43
C SER A 334 -3.40 -19.03 0.84
N VAL A 335 -4.72 -18.90 0.68
CA VAL A 335 -5.60 -19.97 0.18
C VAL A 335 -5.23 -20.39 -1.25
N VAL A 336 -4.99 -19.42 -2.12
CA VAL A 336 -4.73 -19.74 -3.53
C VAL A 336 -3.30 -20.23 -3.74
N LEU A 337 -2.31 -19.65 -3.08
CA LEU A 337 -0.93 -20.16 -3.17
C LEU A 337 -0.82 -21.56 -2.61
N SER A 338 -1.53 -21.88 -1.51
CA SER A 338 -1.57 -23.25 -0.96
C SER A 338 -2.22 -24.28 -1.92
N ALA A 339 -3.13 -23.84 -2.79
CA ALA A 339 -3.77 -24.68 -3.79
C ALA A 339 -2.92 -24.90 -5.05
N LEU A 340 -1.77 -24.25 -5.15
CA LEU A 340 -0.88 -24.32 -6.32
C LEU A 340 0.42 -25.05 -5.99
N PRO A 341 1.00 -25.79 -6.95
CA PRO A 341 2.36 -26.34 -6.82
C PRO A 341 3.39 -25.24 -6.56
N LYS A 342 4.36 -25.49 -5.67
CA LYS A 342 5.40 -24.51 -5.29
C LYS A 342 6.11 -23.86 -6.48
N LYS A 343 6.36 -24.62 -7.56
CA LYS A 343 6.98 -24.13 -8.80
C LYS A 343 6.17 -23.04 -9.52
N MET A 344 4.88 -22.88 -9.21
CA MET A 344 4.00 -21.88 -9.79
C MET A 344 3.84 -20.64 -8.91
N HIS A 345 4.40 -20.62 -7.68
CA HIS A 345 4.21 -19.52 -6.74
C HIS A 345 4.85 -18.23 -7.23
N SER A 346 6.04 -18.27 -7.84
CA SER A 346 6.71 -17.08 -8.39
C SER A 346 5.87 -16.41 -9.47
N SER A 347 5.47 -17.17 -10.49
CA SER A 347 4.64 -16.65 -11.58
C SER A 347 3.28 -16.14 -11.11
N MET A 348 2.67 -16.80 -10.08
CA MET A 348 1.42 -16.34 -9.49
C MET A 348 1.61 -15.04 -8.72
N THR A 349 2.69 -14.90 -7.97
CA THR A 349 3.02 -13.66 -7.26
C THR A 349 3.20 -12.49 -8.23
N GLY A 350 3.84 -12.72 -9.37
CA GLY A 350 3.93 -11.72 -10.44
C GLY A 350 2.57 -11.24 -10.94
N LEU A 351 1.64 -12.18 -11.19
CA LEU A 351 0.26 -11.83 -11.58
C LEU A 351 -0.46 -11.05 -10.48
N ILE A 352 -0.31 -11.45 -9.22
CA ILE A 352 -0.89 -10.74 -8.08
C ILE A 352 -0.43 -9.28 -8.06
N VAL A 353 0.87 -9.04 -8.20
CA VAL A 353 1.44 -7.67 -8.16
C VAL A 353 0.89 -6.82 -9.29
N VAL A 354 0.82 -7.35 -10.51
CA VAL A 354 0.27 -6.62 -11.67
C VAL A 354 -1.20 -6.27 -11.47
N PHE A 355 -2.04 -7.26 -11.11
CA PHE A 355 -3.47 -7.01 -10.94
C PHE A 355 -3.78 -6.15 -9.71
N SER A 356 -3.00 -6.26 -8.63
CA SER A 356 -3.10 -5.36 -7.48
C SER A 356 -2.78 -3.92 -7.85
N ALA A 357 -1.72 -3.68 -8.63
CA ALA A 357 -1.35 -2.34 -9.08
C ALA A 357 -2.43 -1.74 -10.01
N LEU A 358 -2.99 -2.54 -10.92
CA LEU A 358 -4.12 -2.10 -11.75
C LEU A 358 -5.35 -1.80 -10.90
N GLY A 359 -5.63 -2.61 -9.86
CA GLY A 359 -6.71 -2.40 -8.91
C GLY A 359 -6.55 -1.08 -8.17
N GLY A 360 -5.38 -0.79 -7.60
CA GLY A 360 -5.08 0.45 -6.90
C GLY A 360 -5.22 1.68 -7.80
N THR A 361 -4.60 1.61 -8.97
CA THR A 361 -4.68 2.66 -10.00
C THR A 361 -6.14 2.98 -10.38
N LEU A 362 -6.92 1.95 -10.71
CA LEU A 362 -8.31 2.13 -11.12
C LEU A 362 -9.21 2.51 -9.93
N GLY A 363 -8.95 1.99 -8.74
CA GLY A 363 -9.69 2.35 -7.52
C GLY A 363 -9.58 3.83 -7.22
N SER A 364 -8.37 4.37 -7.18
CA SER A 364 -8.15 5.80 -6.97
C SER A 364 -8.75 6.64 -8.12
N ARG A 365 -8.60 6.18 -9.37
CA ARG A 365 -9.12 6.89 -10.55
C ARG A 365 -10.64 6.96 -10.56
N VAL A 366 -11.32 5.86 -10.25
CA VAL A 366 -12.79 5.80 -10.21
C VAL A 366 -13.32 6.67 -9.07
N ILE A 367 -12.76 6.58 -7.88
CA ILE A 367 -13.17 7.42 -6.76
C ILE A 367 -12.92 8.90 -7.07
N GLY A 368 -11.77 9.26 -7.65
CA GLY A 368 -11.49 10.64 -8.07
C GLY A 368 -12.49 11.17 -9.10
N TYR A 369 -12.88 10.35 -10.08
CA TYR A 369 -13.92 10.68 -11.05
C TYR A 369 -15.26 10.93 -10.36
N LEU A 370 -15.64 10.06 -9.41
CA LEU A 370 -16.90 10.16 -8.70
C LEU A 370 -16.92 11.38 -7.76
N PHE A 371 -15.82 11.70 -7.09
CA PHE A 371 -15.68 12.93 -6.30
C PHE A 371 -15.95 14.17 -7.13
N LYS A 372 -15.42 14.20 -8.37
CA LYS A 372 -15.59 15.34 -9.27
C LYS A 372 -17.02 15.46 -9.84
N ASN A 373 -17.64 14.34 -10.22
CA ASN A 373 -18.86 14.36 -11.04
C ASN A 373 -20.15 14.05 -10.25
N GLU A 374 -20.09 13.16 -9.25
CA GLU A 374 -21.24 12.74 -8.45
C GLU A 374 -21.27 13.37 -7.04
N GLY A 375 -20.16 14.01 -6.67
CA GLY A 375 -19.92 14.58 -5.36
C GLY A 375 -19.24 13.61 -4.37
N PRO A 376 -18.43 14.18 -3.46
CA PRO A 376 -17.63 13.38 -2.52
C PRO A 376 -18.50 12.56 -1.55
N GLU A 377 -19.70 13.01 -1.24
CA GLU A 377 -20.66 12.34 -0.34
C GLU A 377 -21.11 10.99 -0.86
N LYS A 378 -21.22 10.85 -2.20
CA LYS A 378 -21.71 9.64 -2.86
C LYS A 378 -20.61 8.68 -3.29
N ALA A 379 -19.40 9.18 -3.45
CA ALA A 379 -18.34 8.44 -4.12
C ALA A 379 -18.02 7.09 -3.46
N PHE A 380 -17.99 7.03 -2.13
CA PHE A 380 -17.70 5.78 -1.43
C PHE A 380 -18.80 4.71 -1.48
N TYR A 381 -20.06 5.08 -1.80
CA TYR A 381 -21.10 4.07 -2.04
C TYR A 381 -20.80 3.19 -3.24
N TYR A 382 -20.09 3.69 -4.23
CA TYR A 382 -19.70 2.90 -5.40
C TYR A 382 -18.73 1.77 -5.07
N THR A 383 -18.08 1.79 -3.90
CA THR A 383 -17.25 0.67 -3.42
C THR A 383 -18.09 -0.58 -3.12
N LEU A 384 -19.42 -0.44 -2.92
CA LEU A 384 -20.32 -1.57 -2.76
C LEU A 384 -20.35 -2.49 -3.98
N ILE A 385 -20.16 -1.93 -5.19
CA ILE A 385 -20.14 -2.71 -6.44
C ILE A 385 -18.96 -3.71 -6.44
N PRO A 386 -17.69 -3.28 -6.34
CA PRO A 386 -16.59 -4.24 -6.27
C PRO A 386 -16.62 -5.12 -5.02
N MET A 387 -17.19 -4.66 -3.89
CA MET A 387 -17.39 -5.49 -2.69
C MET A 387 -18.37 -6.65 -2.97
N ALA A 388 -19.48 -6.41 -3.68
CA ALA A 388 -20.42 -7.45 -4.06
C ALA A 388 -19.79 -8.48 -5.01
N PHE A 389 -19.06 -8.03 -6.04
CA PHE A 389 -18.33 -8.93 -6.92
C PHE A 389 -17.24 -9.73 -6.20
N LEU A 390 -16.57 -9.12 -5.23
CA LEU A 390 -15.56 -9.79 -4.42
C LEU A 390 -16.22 -10.89 -3.54
N LEU A 391 -17.36 -10.62 -2.94
CA LEU A 391 -18.13 -11.62 -2.18
C LEU A 391 -18.49 -12.83 -3.05
N VAL A 392 -18.99 -12.60 -4.27
CA VAL A 392 -19.29 -13.69 -5.23
C VAL A 392 -18.04 -14.48 -5.57
N SER A 393 -16.92 -13.80 -5.78
CA SER A 393 -15.65 -14.45 -6.11
C SER A 393 -15.16 -15.40 -5.00
N PHE A 394 -15.43 -15.11 -3.72
CA PHE A 394 -15.07 -16.00 -2.61
C PHE A 394 -15.76 -17.36 -2.70
N PHE A 395 -17.05 -17.38 -3.05
CA PHE A 395 -17.79 -18.64 -3.22
C PHE A 395 -17.31 -19.45 -4.43
N ILE A 396 -16.94 -18.76 -5.52
CA ILE A 396 -16.35 -19.41 -6.67
C ILE A 396 -14.98 -20.01 -6.31
N LEU A 397 -14.13 -19.26 -5.61
CA LEU A 397 -12.82 -19.73 -5.14
C LEU A 397 -12.97 -20.94 -4.20
N LYS A 398 -13.94 -20.90 -3.27
CA LYS A 398 -14.23 -22.05 -2.40
C LYS A 398 -14.52 -23.31 -3.22
N LYS A 399 -15.39 -23.20 -4.25
CA LYS A 399 -15.74 -24.34 -5.10
C LYS A 399 -14.54 -24.86 -5.90
N LEU A 400 -13.66 -23.98 -6.34
CA LEU A 400 -12.46 -24.34 -7.12
C LEU A 400 -11.33 -24.93 -6.26
N THR A 401 -11.22 -24.50 -5.00
CA THR A 401 -10.20 -25.01 -4.07
C THR A 401 -10.62 -26.30 -3.34
N SER A 402 -11.95 -26.51 -3.12
CA SER A 402 -12.47 -27.72 -2.45
C SER A 402 -12.48 -28.97 -3.34
N LYS A 403 -12.30 -28.84 -4.66
CA LYS A 403 -12.24 -29.95 -5.61
C LYS A 403 -10.84 -30.57 -5.76
N ARG A 404 -9.88 -30.13 -4.98
CA ARG A 404 -8.51 -30.62 -4.95
C ARG A 404 -8.14 -31.11 -3.55
#